data_5ad7270e5f7f9ad61ebd952545a6e22a
#
_entry.id   5ad7270e5f7f9ad61ebd952545a6e22a
#
_cell.length_a   1.000
_cell.length_b   1.000
_cell.length_c   1.000
_cell.angle_alpha   90.00
_cell.angle_beta   90.00
_cell.angle_gamma   90.00
#
_symmetry.space_group_name_H-M   'P 1'
#
loop_
_entity.id
_entity.type
_entity.pdbx_description
1 polymer ?
#
loop_
_entity_poly.entity_id
_entity_poly.type
_entity_poly.pdbx_seq_one_letter_code
_entity_poly.pdbx_strand_id
1 'polypeptide(L)'
;EYLHGTDGQKVVTVTSDGTVVDEYWKVEPKSGDNVVTTIDIGMQEVAEASLAKYVQEMAAMGKDKNGGVDMDAHGADAKSGSVVAMNVNTGEVLCAANYPTYDPKDYATKYDELLVADGDPLANRALQYPLAPGSTFKMITSLAALRHGVSDGFSVDDTGLYTKYSADGFTGKCWIYTEGVGGGHGLLDMRGAIANSCNVYFYTV
;
A
#
# COMPACT_ATOMS: atom_id res chain seq x y z
N GLU A 1 4.89 -22.79 -9.84
CA GLU A 1 5.84 -23.69 -10.52
C GLU A 1 6.70 -24.42 -9.48
N TYR A 2 7.42 -23.72 -8.59
CA TYR A 2 8.31 -24.35 -7.59
C TYR A 2 7.56 -25.15 -6.52
N LEU A 3 6.41 -24.68 -6.06
CA LEU A 3 5.63 -25.33 -4.99
C LEU A 3 4.81 -26.52 -5.49
N HIS A 4 4.51 -26.54 -6.79
CA HIS A 4 3.76 -27.64 -7.40
C HIS A 4 4.71 -28.78 -7.75
N GLY A 5 4.48 -29.94 -7.17
CA GLY A 5 5.26 -31.14 -7.50
C GLY A 5 4.86 -31.76 -8.83
N THR A 6 5.10 -33.03 -8.94
CA THR A 6 4.65 -33.85 -10.11
C THR A 6 3.57 -34.79 -9.64
N ASP A 7 2.44 -34.80 -10.34
CA ASP A 7 1.32 -35.68 -10.03
C ASP A 7 1.68 -37.15 -10.22
N GLY A 8 1.29 -37.95 -9.25
CA GLY A 8 1.42 -39.40 -9.35
C GLY A 8 0.27 -40.01 -10.16
N GLN A 9 0.52 -41.18 -10.67
CA GLN A 9 -0.51 -42.04 -11.30
C GLN A 9 -0.65 -43.33 -10.54
N LYS A 10 -1.79 -43.53 -9.89
CA LYS A 10 -2.12 -44.74 -9.15
C LYS A 10 -3.02 -45.63 -10.01
N VAL A 11 -2.66 -46.88 -10.15
CA VAL A 11 -3.51 -47.90 -10.80
C VAL A 11 -4.29 -48.58 -9.67
N VAL A 12 -5.60 -48.65 -9.82
CA VAL A 12 -6.49 -49.30 -8.86
C VAL A 12 -7.26 -50.36 -9.65
N THR A 13 -7.15 -51.57 -9.22
CA THR A 13 -7.92 -52.71 -9.77
C THR A 13 -9.12 -52.96 -8.88
N VAL A 14 -10.31 -52.96 -9.48
CA VAL A 14 -11.55 -53.18 -8.76
C VAL A 14 -12.28 -54.38 -9.33
N THR A 15 -13.03 -55.10 -8.47
CA THR A 15 -14.00 -56.12 -8.86
C THR A 15 -15.25 -55.49 -9.46
N SER A 16 -16.14 -56.30 -10.05
CA SER A 16 -17.37 -55.83 -10.70
C SER A 16 -18.35 -55.12 -9.72
N ASP A 17 -18.19 -55.33 -8.43
CA ASP A 17 -18.96 -54.67 -7.34
C ASP A 17 -18.27 -53.40 -6.80
N GLY A 18 -17.15 -53.02 -7.36
CA GLY A 18 -16.40 -51.82 -6.97
C GLY A 18 -15.40 -52.01 -5.83
N THR A 19 -15.21 -53.25 -5.35
CA THR A 19 -14.21 -53.54 -4.31
C THR A 19 -12.79 -53.44 -4.84
N VAL A 20 -11.93 -52.67 -4.18
CA VAL A 20 -10.49 -52.54 -4.54
C VAL A 20 -9.80 -53.84 -4.12
N VAL A 21 -9.17 -54.50 -5.10
CA VAL A 21 -8.40 -55.74 -4.92
C VAL A 21 -6.90 -55.57 -5.02
N ASP A 22 -6.45 -54.54 -5.74
CA ASP A 22 -5.05 -54.21 -5.85
C ASP A 22 -4.85 -52.73 -6.16
N GLU A 23 -3.77 -52.18 -5.67
CA GLU A 23 -3.37 -50.79 -5.98
C GLU A 23 -1.86 -50.66 -5.97
N TYR A 24 -1.34 -49.93 -6.96
CA TYR A 24 0.08 -49.59 -7.02
C TYR A 24 0.31 -48.26 -7.74
N TRP A 25 1.41 -47.60 -7.42
CA TRP A 25 1.84 -46.42 -8.16
C TRP A 25 2.47 -46.81 -9.49
N LYS A 26 1.89 -46.38 -10.61
CA LYS A 26 2.52 -46.41 -11.92
C LYS A 26 3.58 -45.34 -12.07
N VAL A 27 3.29 -44.16 -11.49
CA VAL A 27 4.19 -43.02 -11.32
C VAL A 27 4.03 -42.54 -9.91
N GLU A 28 5.07 -42.54 -9.11
CA GLU A 28 5.01 -41.99 -7.76
C GLU A 28 4.90 -40.47 -7.81
N PRO A 29 4.07 -39.83 -6.93
CA PRO A 29 4.02 -38.39 -6.82
C PRO A 29 5.34 -37.86 -6.27
N LYS A 30 5.78 -36.73 -6.82
CA LYS A 30 6.97 -36.02 -6.34
C LYS A 30 6.55 -34.69 -5.73
N SER A 31 6.93 -34.45 -4.49
CA SER A 31 6.67 -33.17 -3.81
C SER A 31 7.34 -32.00 -4.54
N GLY A 32 6.73 -30.84 -4.52
CA GLY A 32 7.36 -29.60 -4.94
C GLY A 32 8.47 -29.15 -3.99
N ASP A 33 9.16 -28.08 -4.40
CA ASP A 33 10.26 -27.51 -3.64
C ASP A 33 9.75 -26.60 -2.51
N ASN A 34 10.59 -26.39 -1.49
CA ASN A 34 10.31 -25.41 -0.46
C ASN A 34 10.70 -24.00 -0.93
N VAL A 35 9.88 -23.02 -0.59
CA VAL A 35 10.19 -21.61 -0.81
C VAL A 35 10.47 -20.95 0.54
N VAL A 36 11.67 -20.40 0.71
CA VAL A 36 12.06 -19.61 1.87
C VAL A 36 11.96 -18.15 1.49
N THR A 37 11.11 -17.41 2.22
CA THR A 37 10.91 -15.97 2.02
C THR A 37 11.76 -15.17 2.99
N THR A 38 11.91 -13.87 2.72
CA THR A 38 12.60 -12.92 3.61
C THR A 38 11.66 -12.33 4.67
N ILE A 39 10.40 -12.73 4.68
CA ILE A 39 9.41 -12.23 5.64
C ILE A 39 9.78 -12.64 7.06
N ASP A 40 9.92 -11.64 7.94
CA ASP A 40 9.97 -11.82 9.38
C ASP A 40 8.55 -11.91 9.93
N ILE A 41 8.20 -13.07 10.47
CA ILE A 41 6.82 -13.33 10.91
C ILE A 41 6.41 -12.41 12.07
N GLY A 42 7.33 -12.06 12.98
CA GLY A 42 7.04 -11.14 14.07
C GLY A 42 6.76 -9.73 13.58
N MET A 43 7.53 -9.24 12.59
CA MET A 43 7.26 -7.95 11.95
C MET A 43 5.95 -7.97 11.18
N GLN A 44 5.64 -9.05 10.49
CA GLN A 44 4.40 -9.22 9.74
C GLN A 44 3.18 -9.15 10.66
N GLU A 45 3.18 -9.88 11.77
CA GLU A 45 2.10 -9.88 12.77
C GLU A 45 1.87 -8.49 13.37
N VAL A 46 2.95 -7.79 13.74
CA VAL A 46 2.87 -6.42 14.27
C VAL A 46 2.34 -5.46 13.22
N ALA A 47 2.80 -5.57 11.97
CA ALA A 47 2.35 -4.72 10.87
C ALA A 47 0.85 -4.92 10.59
N GLU A 48 0.37 -6.15 10.53
CA GLU A 48 -1.05 -6.48 10.32
C GLU A 48 -1.93 -5.95 11.45
N ALA A 49 -1.55 -6.22 12.70
CA ALA A 49 -2.30 -5.76 13.87
C ALA A 49 -2.35 -4.23 13.97
N SER A 50 -1.22 -3.57 13.74
CA SER A 50 -1.12 -2.11 13.77
C SER A 50 -1.93 -1.47 12.65
N LEU A 51 -1.81 -2.00 11.43
CA LEU A 51 -2.54 -1.50 10.28
C LEU A 51 -4.05 -1.59 10.49
N ALA A 52 -4.55 -2.74 10.92
CA ALA A 52 -5.96 -2.94 11.21
C ALA A 52 -6.46 -1.97 12.27
N LYS A 53 -5.71 -1.83 13.37
CA LYS A 53 -6.03 -0.88 14.45
C LYS A 53 -6.14 0.55 13.93
N TYR A 54 -5.11 1.05 13.24
CA TYR A 54 -5.07 2.45 12.84
C TYR A 54 -6.06 2.80 11.74
N VAL A 55 -6.32 1.91 10.79
CA VAL A 55 -7.40 2.15 9.80
C VAL A 55 -8.76 2.26 10.48
N GLN A 56 -9.04 1.39 11.45
CA GLN A 56 -10.29 1.46 12.21
C GLN A 56 -10.39 2.71 13.09
N GLU A 57 -9.31 3.11 13.74
CA GLU A 57 -9.25 4.33 14.54
C GLU A 57 -9.47 5.59 13.66
N MET A 58 -8.84 5.66 12.50
CA MET A 58 -9.04 6.75 11.55
C MET A 58 -10.49 6.82 11.04
N ALA A 59 -11.07 5.68 10.66
CA ALA A 59 -12.46 5.61 10.27
C ALA A 59 -13.43 6.02 11.41
N ALA A 60 -13.06 5.74 12.66
CA ALA A 60 -13.85 6.13 13.82
C ALA A 60 -13.75 7.65 14.12
N MET A 61 -12.58 8.27 13.91
CA MET A 61 -12.38 9.71 14.06
C MET A 61 -13.17 10.52 13.02
N GLY A 62 -13.39 9.95 11.84
CA GLY A 62 -14.18 10.57 10.77
C GLY A 62 -15.69 10.47 10.95
N LYS A 63 -16.20 10.08 12.13
CA LYS A 63 -17.63 10.01 12.40
C LYS A 63 -18.11 11.27 13.11
N ASP A 64 -19.27 11.78 12.67
CA ASP A 64 -19.97 12.85 13.37
C ASP A 64 -20.56 12.36 14.71
N LYS A 65 -21.14 13.29 15.49
CA LYS A 65 -21.76 12.99 16.80
C LYS A 65 -22.93 12.02 16.72
N ASN A 66 -23.49 11.81 15.53
CA ASN A 66 -24.63 10.90 15.28
C ASN A 66 -24.18 9.57 14.66
N GLY A 67 -22.87 9.36 14.47
CA GLY A 67 -22.30 8.17 13.84
C GLY A 67 -22.31 8.20 12.31
N GLY A 68 -22.71 9.31 11.69
CA GLY A 68 -22.55 9.57 10.27
C GLY A 68 -21.09 9.89 9.90
N VAL A 69 -20.78 9.87 8.60
CA VAL A 69 -19.45 10.24 8.11
C VAL A 69 -19.34 11.77 8.09
N ASP A 70 -18.38 12.30 8.84
CA ASP A 70 -18.01 13.70 8.74
C ASP A 70 -17.02 13.86 7.56
N MET A 71 -17.53 14.31 6.44
CA MET A 71 -16.75 14.47 5.19
C MET A 71 -15.66 15.55 5.30
N ASP A 72 -15.73 16.42 6.33
CA ASP A 72 -14.71 17.42 6.60
C ASP A 72 -13.58 16.86 7.51
N ALA A 73 -13.81 15.70 8.12
CA ALA A 73 -12.80 15.04 8.96
C ALA A 73 -11.83 14.21 8.10
N HIS A 74 -10.54 14.46 8.27
CA HIS A 74 -9.50 13.67 7.63
C HIS A 74 -9.58 12.19 8.04
N GLY A 75 -9.62 11.30 7.05
CA GLY A 75 -9.67 9.85 7.27
C GLY A 75 -11.07 9.28 7.49
N ALA A 76 -12.14 10.07 7.34
CA ALA A 76 -13.52 9.62 7.45
C ALA A 76 -13.86 8.44 6.53
N ASP A 77 -13.21 8.37 5.40
CA ASP A 77 -13.34 7.36 4.37
C ASP A 77 -12.27 6.25 4.44
N ALA A 78 -11.43 6.24 5.50
CA ALA A 78 -10.40 5.23 5.67
C ALA A 78 -11.03 3.83 5.83
N LYS A 79 -10.82 2.97 4.84
CA LYS A 79 -11.35 1.59 4.82
C LYS A 79 -10.28 0.55 4.62
N SER A 80 -9.13 0.95 4.12
CA SER A 80 -8.08 0.02 3.73
C SER A 80 -6.70 0.69 3.81
N GLY A 81 -5.67 -0.14 3.79
CA GLY A 81 -4.29 0.33 3.77
C GLY A 81 -3.30 -0.80 3.52
N SER A 82 -2.04 -0.45 3.40
CA SER A 82 -0.94 -1.41 3.32
C SER A 82 0.31 -0.89 4.03
N VAL A 83 1.12 -1.82 4.48
CA VAL A 83 2.44 -1.55 5.09
C VAL A 83 3.47 -2.46 4.44
N VAL A 84 4.58 -1.89 4.02
CA VAL A 84 5.75 -2.64 3.53
C VAL A 84 6.98 -2.18 4.30
N ALA A 85 7.72 -3.12 4.87
CA ALA A 85 9.05 -2.85 5.42
C ALA A 85 10.11 -3.60 4.61
N MET A 86 11.17 -2.88 4.27
CA MET A 86 12.25 -3.39 3.45
C MET A 86 13.60 -3.06 4.09
N ASN A 87 14.51 -4.02 4.06
CA ASN A 87 15.90 -3.79 4.42
C ASN A 87 16.57 -2.94 3.34
N VAL A 88 16.94 -1.72 3.67
CA VAL A 88 17.52 -0.75 2.70
C VAL A 88 18.88 -1.16 2.14
N ASN A 89 19.61 -2.06 2.83
CA ASN A 89 20.94 -2.51 2.40
C ASN A 89 20.86 -3.72 1.46
N THR A 90 19.87 -4.61 1.66
CA THR A 90 19.75 -5.87 0.91
C THR A 90 18.62 -5.86 -0.09
N GLY A 91 17.62 -5.00 0.10
CA GLY A 91 16.38 -4.99 -0.68
C GLY A 91 15.36 -6.07 -0.26
N GLU A 92 15.65 -6.83 0.80
CA GLU A 92 14.75 -7.86 1.31
C GLU A 92 13.48 -7.25 1.88
N VAL A 93 12.32 -7.77 1.47
CA VAL A 93 11.03 -7.42 2.06
C VAL A 93 10.87 -8.20 3.36
N LEU A 94 10.75 -7.47 4.47
CA LEU A 94 10.64 -8.03 5.82
C LEU A 94 9.20 -8.20 6.27
N CYS A 95 8.29 -7.34 5.81
CA CYS A 95 6.84 -7.53 5.92
C CYS A 95 6.11 -6.86 4.77
N ALA A 96 4.91 -7.38 4.44
CA ALA A 96 4.01 -6.80 3.45
C ALA A 96 2.57 -7.06 3.90
N ALA A 97 2.02 -6.15 4.71
CA ALA A 97 0.68 -6.26 5.28
C ALA A 97 -0.35 -5.49 4.47
N ASN A 98 -1.55 -6.02 4.39
CA ASN A 98 -2.72 -5.39 3.77
C ASN A 98 -3.91 -5.41 4.75
N TYR A 99 -4.75 -4.39 4.68
CA TYR A 99 -6.01 -4.35 5.40
C TYR A 99 -7.13 -3.82 4.48
N PRO A 100 -8.32 -4.41 4.44
CA PRO A 100 -8.66 -5.70 5.04
C PRO A 100 -7.81 -6.84 4.49
N THR A 101 -7.74 -7.93 5.24
CA THR A 101 -7.06 -9.16 4.87
C THR A 101 -7.96 -10.37 5.12
N TYR A 102 -7.46 -11.56 4.84
CA TYR A 102 -8.18 -12.82 5.04
C TYR A 102 -7.25 -13.89 5.64
N ASP A 103 -7.83 -14.89 6.31
CA ASP A 103 -7.06 -16.08 6.70
C ASP A 103 -6.76 -16.92 5.45
N PRO A 104 -5.50 -17.23 5.13
CA PRO A 104 -5.14 -18.07 3.99
C PRO A 104 -5.87 -19.44 3.95
N LYS A 105 -6.29 -19.97 5.10
CA LYS A 105 -7.09 -21.20 5.19
C LYS A 105 -8.48 -21.06 4.57
N ASP A 106 -9.02 -19.84 4.58
CA ASP A 106 -10.35 -19.55 4.02
C ASP A 106 -10.32 -19.41 2.49
N TYR A 107 -9.14 -19.20 1.90
CA TYR A 107 -9.00 -18.94 0.47
C TYR A 107 -9.66 -20.00 -0.41
N ALA A 108 -9.43 -21.28 -0.12
CA ALA A 108 -9.99 -22.39 -0.92
C ALA A 108 -11.48 -22.65 -0.67
N THR A 109 -11.99 -22.29 0.51
CA THR A 109 -13.35 -22.64 0.94
C THR A 109 -14.33 -21.47 0.87
N LYS A 110 -13.83 -20.22 0.94
CA LYS A 110 -14.64 -19.00 0.99
C LYS A 110 -14.27 -18.00 -0.12
N TYR A 111 -13.66 -18.48 -1.20
CA TYR A 111 -13.18 -17.61 -2.28
C TYR A 111 -14.26 -16.68 -2.84
N ASP A 112 -15.45 -17.22 -3.12
CA ASP A 112 -16.57 -16.44 -3.68
C ASP A 112 -17.09 -15.39 -2.70
N GLU A 113 -17.05 -15.66 -1.39
CA GLU A 113 -17.40 -14.70 -0.36
C GLU A 113 -16.34 -13.59 -0.25
N LEU A 114 -15.06 -13.97 -0.28
CA LEU A 114 -13.94 -13.02 -0.23
C LEU A 114 -13.88 -12.11 -1.46
N LEU A 115 -14.30 -12.63 -2.63
CA LEU A 115 -14.30 -11.87 -3.89
C LEU A 115 -15.29 -10.70 -3.88
N VAL A 116 -16.38 -10.82 -3.12
CA VAL A 116 -17.43 -9.78 -3.02
C VAL A 116 -17.45 -9.08 -1.66
N ALA A 117 -16.50 -9.39 -0.80
CA ALA A 117 -16.42 -8.80 0.54
C ALA A 117 -16.07 -7.31 0.47
N ASP A 118 -16.68 -6.52 1.37
CA ASP A 118 -16.39 -5.09 1.47
C ASP A 118 -14.91 -4.86 1.79
N GLY A 119 -14.36 -3.84 1.15
CA GLY A 119 -12.95 -3.49 1.31
C GLY A 119 -11.98 -4.37 0.53
N ASP A 120 -12.45 -5.31 -0.29
CA ASP A 120 -11.62 -6.13 -1.20
C ASP A 120 -10.40 -6.77 -0.50
N PRO A 121 -10.63 -7.76 0.39
CA PRO A 121 -9.56 -8.38 1.18
C PRO A 121 -8.56 -9.17 0.33
N LEU A 122 -8.93 -9.59 -0.88
CA LEU A 122 -8.03 -10.30 -1.80
C LEU A 122 -7.03 -9.39 -2.50
N ALA A 123 -7.25 -8.08 -2.47
CA ALA A 123 -6.35 -7.13 -3.14
C ALA A 123 -5.03 -6.97 -2.40
N ASN A 124 -3.93 -7.27 -3.06
CA ASN A 124 -2.61 -6.93 -2.55
C ASN A 124 -2.28 -5.46 -2.85
N ARG A 125 -2.71 -4.57 -1.97
CA ARG A 125 -2.57 -3.10 -2.15
C ARG A 125 -1.12 -2.66 -2.19
N ALA A 126 -0.26 -3.34 -1.46
CA ALA A 126 1.17 -3.06 -1.43
C ALA A 126 1.84 -3.21 -2.81
N LEU A 127 1.31 -4.09 -3.66
CA LEU A 127 1.90 -4.43 -4.96
C LEU A 127 1.04 -4.02 -6.16
N GLN A 128 -0.28 -3.95 -6.01
CA GLN A 128 -1.21 -3.84 -7.13
C GLN A 128 -1.87 -2.46 -7.27
N TYR A 129 -1.84 -1.64 -6.21
CA TYR A 129 -2.53 -0.36 -6.21
C TYR A 129 -1.57 0.80 -6.48
N PRO A 130 -1.66 1.47 -7.63
CA PRO A 130 -0.86 2.65 -7.94
C PRO A 130 -1.45 3.86 -7.24
N LEU A 131 -1.02 4.11 -6.02
CA LEU A 131 -1.42 5.29 -5.25
C LEU A 131 -0.50 6.48 -5.55
N ALA A 132 -1.07 7.69 -5.56
CA ALA A 132 -0.28 8.90 -5.69
C ALA A 132 0.66 9.04 -4.47
N PRO A 133 1.97 9.22 -4.69
CA PRO A 133 2.94 9.27 -3.59
C PRO A 133 2.79 10.51 -2.69
N GLY A 134 2.08 11.53 -3.18
CA GLY A 134 1.89 12.77 -2.44
C GLY A 134 3.23 13.44 -2.07
N SER A 135 3.28 14.10 -0.86
CA SER A 135 4.46 14.85 -0.40
C SER A 135 5.72 14.02 -0.21
N THR A 136 5.61 12.68 -0.16
CA THR A 136 6.81 11.82 -0.10
C THR A 136 7.65 11.92 -1.37
N PHE A 137 7.05 12.28 -2.50
CA PHE A 137 7.74 12.48 -3.77
C PHE A 137 8.58 13.78 -3.80
N LYS A 138 8.35 14.71 -2.88
CA LYS A 138 9.11 15.98 -2.84
C LYS A 138 10.61 15.78 -2.66
N MET A 139 11.03 14.74 -1.98
CA MET A 139 12.46 14.39 -1.89
C MET A 139 13.06 14.00 -3.25
N ILE A 140 12.31 13.27 -4.06
CA ILE A 140 12.73 12.92 -5.42
C ILE A 140 12.78 14.17 -6.30
N THR A 141 11.77 15.03 -6.19
CA THR A 141 11.74 16.33 -6.91
C THR A 141 12.94 17.21 -6.51
N SER A 142 13.29 17.26 -5.21
CA SER A 142 14.47 17.99 -4.73
C SER A 142 15.76 17.48 -5.36
N LEU A 143 15.97 16.17 -5.36
CA LEU A 143 17.15 15.56 -5.98
C LEU A 143 17.21 15.83 -7.48
N ALA A 144 16.08 15.77 -8.17
CA ALA A 144 15.98 16.10 -9.58
C ALA A 144 16.32 17.58 -9.83
N ALA A 145 15.76 18.49 -9.04
CA ALA A 145 16.02 19.92 -9.13
C ALA A 145 17.52 20.25 -8.94
N LEU A 146 18.16 19.70 -7.89
CA LEU A 146 19.60 19.84 -7.65
C LEU A 146 20.43 19.30 -8.83
N ARG A 147 20.07 18.15 -9.36
CA ARG A 147 20.76 17.54 -10.52
C ARG A 147 20.65 18.41 -11.78
N HIS A 148 19.56 19.14 -11.93
CA HIS A 148 19.32 20.07 -13.04
C HIS A 148 19.81 21.50 -12.78
N GLY A 149 20.59 21.71 -11.71
CA GLY A 149 21.29 22.96 -11.44
C GLY A 149 20.51 23.98 -10.60
N VAL A 150 19.37 23.59 -10.03
CA VAL A 150 18.73 24.43 -9.01
C VAL A 150 19.60 24.38 -7.75
N SER A 151 20.02 25.54 -7.25
CA SER A 151 20.79 25.65 -6.01
C SER A 151 19.93 25.23 -4.80
N ASP A 152 20.53 24.63 -3.79
CA ASP A 152 19.86 24.33 -2.50
C ASP A 152 19.43 25.60 -1.76
N GLY A 153 20.08 26.73 -2.01
CA GLY A 153 19.70 28.05 -1.53
C GLY A 153 18.69 28.79 -2.40
N PHE A 154 18.24 28.21 -3.51
CA PHE A 154 17.16 28.80 -4.31
C PHE A 154 15.91 28.93 -3.46
N SER A 155 15.34 30.14 -3.41
CA SER A 155 14.23 30.45 -2.50
C SER A 155 13.00 30.87 -3.27
N VAL A 156 11.84 30.48 -2.77
CA VAL A 156 10.52 30.81 -3.28
C VAL A 156 9.70 31.44 -2.16
N ASP A 157 9.02 32.53 -2.48
CA ASP A 157 8.06 33.15 -1.57
C ASP A 157 6.69 32.47 -1.74
N ASP A 158 6.31 31.64 -0.78
CA ASP A 158 5.03 30.96 -0.77
C ASP A 158 3.97 31.91 -0.19
N THR A 159 3.14 32.44 -1.07
CA THR A 159 1.95 33.24 -0.74
C THR A 159 0.67 32.41 -0.65
N GLY A 160 0.78 31.08 -0.63
CA GLY A 160 -0.33 30.15 -0.55
C GLY A 160 -0.83 29.63 -1.91
N LEU A 161 -0.59 30.39 -2.98
CA LEU A 161 -1.07 30.06 -4.33
C LEU A 161 0.08 30.05 -5.34
N TYR A 162 0.08 29.04 -6.21
CA TYR A 162 0.91 28.98 -7.40
C TYR A 162 0.07 29.25 -8.63
N THR A 163 0.27 30.41 -9.25
CA THR A 163 -0.60 30.95 -10.30
C THR A 163 0.03 30.97 -11.69
N LYS A 164 1.27 30.47 -11.86
CA LYS A 164 2.01 30.52 -13.12
C LYS A 164 1.22 29.96 -14.32
N TYR A 165 0.39 28.94 -14.08
CA TYR A 165 -0.41 28.30 -15.11
C TYR A 165 -1.93 28.48 -14.89
N SER A 166 -2.33 29.53 -14.18
CA SER A 166 -3.75 29.79 -13.93
C SER A 166 -4.52 30.12 -15.20
N ALA A 167 -3.89 30.70 -16.20
CA ALA A 167 -4.48 30.94 -17.52
C ALA A 167 -4.79 29.63 -18.26
N ASP A 168 -4.05 28.55 -17.97
CA ASP A 168 -4.24 27.21 -18.53
C ASP A 168 -5.17 26.34 -17.64
N GLY A 169 -5.84 26.94 -16.66
CA GLY A 169 -6.80 26.28 -15.78
C GLY A 169 -6.17 25.59 -14.54
N PHE A 170 -4.85 25.73 -14.30
CA PHE A 170 -4.21 25.18 -13.13
C PHE A 170 -3.78 26.25 -12.13
N THR A 171 -4.31 26.17 -10.91
CA THR A 171 -3.85 26.97 -9.77
C THR A 171 -3.52 26.01 -8.63
N GLY A 172 -2.21 25.88 -8.34
CA GLY A 172 -1.74 25.06 -7.25
C GLY A 172 -1.97 25.76 -5.90
N LYS A 173 -2.32 25.00 -4.87
CA LYS A 173 -2.52 25.52 -3.52
C LYS A 173 -1.52 24.90 -2.55
N CYS A 174 -0.97 25.72 -1.67
CA CYS A 174 -0.23 25.21 -0.53
C CYS A 174 -1.21 24.67 0.52
N TRP A 175 -0.82 23.62 1.23
CA TRP A 175 -1.70 23.01 2.24
C TRP A 175 -2.10 24.00 3.35
N ILE A 176 -1.17 24.87 3.77
CA ILE A 176 -1.43 25.88 4.82
C ILE A 176 -2.53 26.88 4.38
N TYR A 177 -2.60 27.18 3.09
CA TYR A 177 -3.67 27.98 2.51
C TYR A 177 -4.99 27.22 2.47
N THR A 178 -4.95 25.96 2.12
CA THR A 178 -6.15 25.10 2.03
C THR A 178 -6.78 24.83 3.39
N GLU A 179 -5.94 24.62 4.40
CA GLU A 179 -6.38 24.39 5.79
C GLU A 179 -6.84 25.68 6.52
N GLY A 180 -6.72 26.83 5.85
CA GLY A 180 -7.11 28.10 6.43
C GLY A 180 -6.25 28.58 7.62
N VAL A 181 -5.06 27.99 7.79
CA VAL A 181 -4.13 28.31 8.90
C VAL A 181 -3.35 29.59 8.62
N GLY A 182 -3.13 29.91 7.35
CA GLY A 182 -2.39 31.10 6.94
C GLY A 182 -2.43 31.33 5.42
N GLY A 183 -1.85 32.45 4.96
CA GLY A 183 -1.77 32.80 3.55
C GLY A 183 -0.73 31.97 2.78
N GLY A 184 0.33 31.54 3.44
CA GLY A 184 1.47 30.81 2.86
C GLY A 184 2.60 30.71 3.87
N HIS A 185 3.69 30.00 3.51
CA HIS A 185 4.86 29.84 4.38
C HIS A 185 5.86 31.01 4.32
N GLY A 186 5.66 31.95 3.38
CA GLY A 186 6.65 33.02 3.11
C GLY A 186 7.88 32.49 2.37
N LEU A 187 9.00 33.18 2.54
CA LEU A 187 10.24 32.85 1.84
C LEU A 187 10.88 31.59 2.41
N LEU A 188 11.01 30.55 1.55
CA LEU A 188 11.62 29.27 1.89
C LEU A 188 12.68 28.88 0.86
N ASP A 189 13.80 28.36 1.35
CA ASP A 189 14.75 27.57 0.56
C ASP A 189 14.28 26.11 0.44
N MET A 190 15.05 25.26 -0.24
CA MET A 190 14.70 23.84 -0.42
C MET A 190 14.53 23.08 0.91
N ARG A 191 15.39 23.36 1.89
CA ARG A 191 15.33 22.70 3.21
C ARG A 191 14.08 23.10 3.98
N GLY A 192 13.80 24.40 4.00
CA GLY A 192 12.58 24.94 4.58
C GLY A 192 11.32 24.41 3.88
N ALA A 193 11.37 24.27 2.55
CA ALA A 193 10.25 23.73 1.78
C ALA A 193 10.00 22.23 2.04
N ILE A 194 11.05 21.43 2.23
CA ILE A 194 10.93 20.02 2.64
C ILE A 194 10.36 19.95 4.05
N ALA A 195 10.94 20.69 5.00
CA ALA A 195 10.52 20.65 6.42
C ALA A 195 9.06 21.05 6.62
N ASN A 196 8.58 22.02 5.84
CA ASN A 196 7.20 22.52 5.90
C ASN A 196 6.29 21.87 4.84
N SER A 197 6.79 20.94 4.06
CA SER A 197 6.00 20.30 2.98
C SER A 197 5.33 21.32 2.03
N CYS A 198 6.04 22.41 1.68
CA CYS A 198 5.50 23.53 0.92
C CYS A 198 5.19 23.12 -0.53
N ASN A 199 3.91 23.17 -0.92
CA ASN A 199 3.51 22.79 -2.27
C ASN A 199 3.97 23.84 -3.31
N VAL A 200 3.87 25.14 -2.98
CA VAL A 200 4.22 26.24 -3.93
C VAL A 200 5.69 26.17 -4.32
N TYR A 201 6.59 25.87 -3.39
CA TYR A 201 8.00 25.66 -3.70
C TYR A 201 8.16 24.54 -4.75
N PHE A 202 7.52 23.38 -4.51
CA PHE A 202 7.65 22.20 -5.38
C PHE A 202 6.89 22.29 -6.71
N TYR A 203 5.96 23.21 -6.85
CA TYR A 203 5.41 23.59 -8.16
C TYR A 203 6.32 24.52 -8.95
N THR A 204 7.30 25.15 -8.28
CA THR A 204 8.18 26.15 -8.88
C THR A 204 9.47 25.54 -9.42
N VAL A 205 10.02 24.52 -8.78
CA VAL A 205 11.32 23.88 -9.12
C VAL A 205 11.23 22.74 -10.13
#